data_28817f0100d6bdb1f918e51b94a4a32b
#
_entry.id   28817f0100d6bdb1f918e51b94a4a32b
#
_cell.length_a   1.000
_cell.length_b   1.000
_cell.length_c   1.000
_cell.angle_alpha   90.00
_cell.angle_beta   90.00
_cell.angle_gamma   90.00
#
_symmetry.space_group_name_H-M   'P 1'
#
loop_
_entity.id
_entity.type
_entity.pdbx_description
1 polymer ?
#
loop_
_entity_poly.entity_id
_entity_poly.type
_entity_poly.pdbx_seq_one_letter_code
_entity_poly.pdbx_strand_id
1 'polypeptide(L)'
;FDTMVKLTDSATIAVFEGDEYLASPIDRRPKFLLYKPDIALLSGIAWDHINVFPTYKSYLEQFKKYIDCIEQAGSLVYCEDDKEVRALVINARKDIREIPYSVPKYKIENGITYLTPSLQGRVNEGLYPLLVYGEHNLTNLNGARLVCKQVGISDEQFYNAITTFKGAARRLELVAKSPHFAFYKDFAHSPSKVKATIEAVKKQFPERKLTAFLELHTFSSLNENFLNEYADSMNTADDAIVYFNPHTIEHKKIKPISEKQVKESFARNSLQVFTDSKMISQFIANQQWNNHNLLMMSSGTFDGIDFKKIGEELVLKNN
;
A
#
# COMPACT_ATOMS: atom_id res chain seq x y z
N PHE A 1 -3.08 -8.57 16.06
CA PHE A 1 -2.50 -8.22 17.36
C PHE A 1 -3.18 -6.96 17.89
N ASP A 2 -3.45 -6.93 19.19
CA ASP A 2 -4.04 -5.76 19.87
C ASP A 2 -2.96 -4.74 20.31
N THR A 3 -1.70 -5.06 20.05
CA THR A 3 -0.53 -4.25 20.44
C THR A 3 0.44 -4.10 19.27
N MET A 4 1.18 -2.99 19.23
CA MET A 4 2.24 -2.76 18.23
C MET A 4 3.47 -3.66 18.45
N VAL A 5 3.68 -4.15 19.67
CA VAL A 5 4.79 -5.02 20.05
C VAL A 5 4.23 -6.19 20.84
N LYS A 6 4.60 -7.41 20.47
CA LYS A 6 4.31 -8.63 21.24
C LYS A 6 5.60 -9.40 21.44
N LEU A 7 6.04 -9.52 22.68
CA LEU A 7 7.20 -10.29 23.10
C LEU A 7 6.73 -11.43 24.00
N THR A 8 7.35 -12.60 23.86
CA THR A 8 7.12 -13.77 24.73
C THR A 8 8.45 -14.42 25.06
N ASP A 9 8.57 -14.95 26.27
CA ASP A 9 9.82 -15.59 26.74
C ASP A 9 10.20 -16.85 25.96
N SER A 10 9.22 -17.46 25.29
CA SER A 10 9.41 -18.67 24.47
C SER A 10 9.63 -18.40 22.98
N ALA A 11 9.60 -17.14 22.55
CA ALA A 11 9.77 -16.82 21.14
C ALA A 11 11.21 -17.04 20.68
N THR A 12 11.37 -17.88 19.66
CA THR A 12 12.66 -18.13 18.99
C THR A 12 12.82 -17.35 17.68
N ILE A 13 11.74 -16.67 17.24
CA ILE A 13 11.69 -15.90 16.01
C ILE A 13 11.15 -14.51 16.34
N ALA A 14 11.82 -13.47 15.86
CA ALA A 14 11.35 -12.09 15.90
C ALA A 14 11.02 -11.61 14.48
N VAL A 15 9.87 -10.98 14.31
CA VAL A 15 9.44 -10.36 13.04
C VAL A 15 9.37 -8.86 13.23
N PHE A 16 10.12 -8.12 12.40
CA PHE A 16 10.18 -6.66 12.43
C PHE A 16 9.63 -6.06 11.14
N GLU A 17 8.92 -4.94 11.26
CA GLU A 17 8.64 -4.10 10.11
C GLU A 17 9.93 -3.40 9.68
N GLY A 18 10.32 -3.59 8.42
CA GLY A 18 11.51 -2.97 7.81
C GLY A 18 11.21 -1.52 7.43
N ASP A 19 11.25 -0.60 8.40
CA ASP A 19 10.96 0.82 8.22
C ASP A 19 12.23 1.57 7.80
N GLU A 20 12.20 2.19 6.62
CA GLU A 20 13.27 3.01 6.08
C GLU A 20 13.36 4.41 6.73
N TYR A 21 12.38 4.80 7.54
CA TYR A 21 12.42 6.08 8.23
C TYR A 21 13.42 6.08 9.38
N LEU A 22 13.79 7.29 9.84
CA LEU A 22 14.80 7.48 10.89
C LEU A 22 14.47 6.72 12.18
N ALA A 23 15.49 6.13 12.81
CA ALA A 23 15.35 5.43 14.08
C ALA A 23 14.91 6.40 15.20
N SER A 24 15.48 7.60 15.24
CA SER A 24 15.10 8.66 16.16
C SER A 24 15.60 10.04 15.65
N PRO A 25 15.20 11.15 16.27
CA PRO A 25 15.74 12.49 15.94
C PRO A 25 17.27 12.60 16.07
N ILE A 26 17.87 11.87 16.97
CA ILE A 26 19.32 11.87 17.23
C ILE A 26 20.06 10.76 16.49
N ASP A 27 19.42 9.62 16.20
CA ASP A 27 19.95 8.57 15.33
C ASP A 27 19.23 8.61 13.99
N ARG A 28 19.88 9.21 13.02
CA ARG A 28 19.32 9.44 11.69
C ARG A 28 19.44 8.23 10.75
N ARG A 29 19.92 7.08 11.25
CA ARG A 29 19.92 5.84 10.46
C ARG A 29 18.50 5.33 10.27
N PRO A 30 18.14 4.78 9.11
CA PRO A 30 16.93 3.99 8.93
C PRO A 30 16.80 2.87 9.97
N LYS A 31 15.58 2.65 10.47
CA LYS A 31 15.32 1.62 11.50
C LYS A 31 15.77 0.24 11.05
N PHE A 32 15.52 -0.13 9.81
CA PHE A 32 15.85 -1.45 9.28
C PHE A 32 17.37 -1.75 9.31
N LEU A 33 18.25 -0.72 9.31
CA LEU A 33 19.70 -0.92 9.43
C LEU A 33 20.16 -1.40 10.82
N LEU A 34 19.28 -1.33 11.82
CA LEU A 34 19.57 -1.73 13.18
C LEU A 34 19.25 -3.21 13.46
N TYR A 35 18.47 -3.86 12.59
CA TYR A 35 17.88 -5.17 12.88
C TYR A 35 18.77 -6.36 12.56
N LYS A 36 19.73 -6.21 11.62
CA LYS A 36 20.63 -7.30 11.18
C LYS A 36 19.89 -8.62 10.96
N PRO A 37 18.99 -8.68 9.95
CA PRO A 37 18.11 -9.82 9.80
C PRO A 37 18.82 -11.06 9.29
N ASP A 38 18.43 -12.25 9.78
CA ASP A 38 18.77 -13.54 9.17
C ASP A 38 17.98 -13.75 7.87
N ILE A 39 16.75 -13.26 7.83
CA ILE A 39 15.86 -13.33 6.67
C ILE A 39 15.32 -11.93 6.41
N ALA A 40 15.72 -11.33 5.30
CA ALA A 40 15.21 -10.05 4.86
C ALA A 40 14.15 -10.22 3.77
N LEU A 41 13.11 -9.38 3.79
CA LEU A 41 12.13 -9.25 2.71
C LEU A 41 12.20 -7.84 2.14
N LEU A 42 12.46 -7.73 0.83
CA LEU A 42 12.44 -6.46 0.10
C LEU A 42 11.33 -6.50 -0.96
N SER A 43 10.23 -5.82 -0.66
CA SER A 43 8.99 -5.87 -1.45
C SER A 43 8.92 -4.85 -2.58
N GLY A 44 9.72 -3.79 -2.52
CA GLY A 44 9.76 -2.74 -3.53
C GLY A 44 10.52 -1.52 -3.05
N ILE A 45 10.95 -0.67 -3.99
CA ILE A 45 11.61 0.60 -3.72
C ILE A 45 10.90 1.70 -4.50
N ALA A 46 10.13 2.52 -3.79
CA ALA A 46 9.48 3.69 -4.35
C ALA A 46 9.83 4.92 -3.51
N TRP A 47 10.34 5.96 -4.15
CA TRP A 47 10.81 7.15 -3.44
C TRP A 47 9.74 7.76 -2.56
N ASP A 48 10.06 7.88 -1.29
CA ASP A 48 9.23 8.51 -0.26
C ASP A 48 10.14 9.28 0.73
N HIS A 49 9.53 9.97 1.70
CA HIS A 49 10.26 10.65 2.78
C HIS A 49 11.31 11.67 2.30
N ILE A 50 10.96 12.54 1.33
CA ILE A 50 11.89 13.53 0.76
C ILE A 50 12.48 14.50 1.81
N ASN A 51 11.82 14.68 2.94
CA ASN A 51 12.31 15.45 4.08
C ASN A 51 13.53 14.79 4.77
N VAL A 52 13.71 13.48 4.58
CA VAL A 52 14.82 12.68 5.11
C VAL A 52 15.81 12.31 4.00
N PHE A 53 15.28 11.92 2.85
CA PHE A 53 16.03 11.51 1.66
C PHE A 53 15.74 12.47 0.49
N PRO A 54 16.43 13.63 0.43
CA PRO A 54 16.12 14.69 -0.52
C PRO A 54 16.41 14.31 -1.98
N THR A 55 17.11 13.21 -2.23
CA THR A 55 17.35 12.69 -3.58
C THR A 55 17.02 11.20 -3.66
N TYR A 56 16.53 10.75 -4.80
CA TYR A 56 16.29 9.33 -5.04
C TYR A 56 17.53 8.47 -4.83
N LYS A 57 18.70 8.98 -5.22
CA LYS A 57 20.00 8.31 -5.00
C LYS A 57 20.26 8.06 -3.53
N SER A 58 20.06 9.08 -2.68
CA SER A 58 20.28 8.94 -1.22
C SER A 58 19.31 7.95 -0.58
N TYR A 59 18.09 7.84 -1.11
CA TYR A 59 17.10 6.84 -0.70
C TYR A 59 17.53 5.44 -1.09
N LEU A 60 17.91 5.22 -2.36
CA LEU A 60 18.35 3.94 -2.89
C LEU A 60 19.59 3.38 -2.15
N GLU A 61 20.52 4.26 -1.74
CA GLU A 61 21.71 3.88 -0.96
C GLU A 61 21.34 3.23 0.39
N GLN A 62 20.20 3.56 0.99
CA GLN A 62 19.78 2.93 2.25
C GLN A 62 19.40 1.46 2.05
N PHE A 63 18.74 1.13 0.94
CA PHE A 63 18.39 -0.26 0.63
C PHE A 63 19.62 -1.10 0.29
N LYS A 64 20.63 -0.51 -0.34
CA LYS A 64 21.94 -1.18 -0.51
C LYS A 64 22.54 -1.52 0.85
N LYS A 65 22.61 -0.55 1.77
CA LYS A 65 23.10 -0.78 3.14
C LYS A 65 22.26 -1.82 3.88
N TYR A 66 20.94 -1.86 3.65
CA TYR A 66 20.06 -2.87 4.23
C TYR A 66 20.44 -4.28 3.79
N ILE A 67 20.69 -4.49 2.50
CA ILE A 67 21.17 -5.77 1.99
C ILE A 67 22.54 -6.14 2.63
N ASP A 68 23.41 -5.16 2.79
CA ASP A 68 24.71 -5.37 3.43
C ASP A 68 24.61 -5.69 4.96
N CYS A 69 23.48 -5.35 5.62
CA CYS A 69 23.20 -5.67 7.02
C CYS A 69 22.65 -7.10 7.25
N ILE A 70 22.33 -7.85 6.20
CA ILE A 70 21.86 -9.24 6.34
C ILE A 70 22.99 -10.08 6.92
N GLU A 71 22.69 -10.94 7.90
CA GLU A 71 23.69 -11.81 8.52
C GLU A 71 24.35 -12.73 7.48
N GLN A 72 25.57 -13.17 7.77
CA GLN A 72 26.29 -14.10 6.88
C GLN A 72 25.50 -15.43 6.74
N ALA A 73 25.40 -15.96 5.52
CA ALA A 73 24.58 -17.08 5.14
C ALA A 73 23.04 -16.85 5.32
N GLY A 74 22.62 -15.63 5.61
CA GLY A 74 21.22 -15.23 5.65
C GLY A 74 20.54 -15.25 4.29
N SER A 75 19.26 -14.90 4.25
CA SER A 75 18.44 -14.92 3.04
C SER A 75 17.85 -13.57 2.72
N LEU A 76 17.85 -13.21 1.43
CA LEU A 76 17.13 -12.05 0.88
C LEU A 76 15.99 -12.57 -0.01
N VAL A 77 14.75 -12.45 0.47
CA VAL A 77 13.54 -12.63 -0.33
C VAL A 77 13.22 -11.29 -1.00
N TYR A 78 13.11 -11.25 -2.32
CA TYR A 78 12.97 -9.98 -3.01
C TYR A 78 12.00 -10.03 -4.19
N CYS A 79 11.25 -8.93 -4.37
CA CYS A 79 10.34 -8.78 -5.50
C CYS A 79 11.13 -8.50 -6.78
N GLU A 80 11.15 -9.47 -7.71
CA GLU A 80 11.84 -9.32 -8.99
C GLU A 80 11.09 -8.48 -10.03
N ASP A 81 9.80 -8.20 -9.79
CA ASP A 81 9.01 -7.31 -10.65
C ASP A 81 9.40 -5.84 -10.46
N ASP A 82 9.96 -5.47 -9.30
CA ASP A 82 10.49 -4.14 -9.04
C ASP A 82 11.89 -3.99 -9.65
N LYS A 83 12.03 -3.04 -10.59
CA LYS A 83 13.25 -2.81 -11.35
C LYS A 83 14.42 -2.37 -10.47
N GLU A 84 14.15 -1.53 -9.47
CA GLU A 84 15.18 -0.99 -8.57
C GLU A 84 15.67 -2.07 -7.60
N VAL A 85 14.76 -2.86 -7.06
CA VAL A 85 15.10 -4.03 -6.23
C VAL A 85 15.98 -4.98 -7.02
N ARG A 86 15.59 -5.34 -8.23
CA ARG A 86 16.35 -6.24 -9.10
C ARG A 86 17.74 -5.69 -9.41
N ALA A 87 17.85 -4.39 -9.72
CA ALA A 87 19.15 -3.75 -10.00
C ALA A 87 20.08 -3.77 -8.79
N LEU A 88 19.54 -3.61 -7.57
CA LEU A 88 20.33 -3.70 -6.33
C LEU A 88 20.81 -5.13 -6.07
N VAL A 89 19.94 -6.12 -6.26
CA VAL A 89 20.27 -7.53 -5.96
C VAL A 89 21.33 -8.08 -6.89
N ILE A 90 21.33 -7.72 -8.19
CA ILE A 90 22.38 -8.14 -9.15
C ILE A 90 23.79 -7.78 -8.62
N ASN A 91 23.91 -6.66 -7.92
CA ASN A 91 25.17 -6.15 -7.38
C ASN A 91 25.34 -6.45 -5.88
N ALA A 92 24.47 -7.27 -5.29
CA ALA A 92 24.54 -7.62 -3.88
C ALA A 92 25.72 -8.56 -3.56
N ARG A 93 26.05 -8.63 -2.26
CA ARG A 93 27.03 -9.58 -1.71
C ARG A 93 26.60 -11.03 -2.03
N LYS A 94 27.57 -11.94 -2.25
CA LYS A 94 27.31 -13.30 -2.73
C LYS A 94 27.31 -14.38 -1.64
N ASP A 95 27.46 -13.99 -0.39
CA ASP A 95 27.44 -14.88 0.78
C ASP A 95 26.04 -14.97 1.43
N ILE A 96 25.02 -14.39 0.81
CA ILE A 96 23.62 -14.53 1.19
C ILE A 96 22.84 -15.30 0.13
N ARG A 97 21.73 -15.92 0.52
CA ARG A 97 20.83 -16.64 -0.38
C ARG A 97 19.81 -15.71 -0.99
N GLU A 98 19.83 -15.52 -2.29
CA GLU A 98 18.87 -14.74 -3.05
C GLU A 98 17.62 -15.58 -3.39
N ILE A 99 16.41 -15.09 -3.07
CA ILE A 99 15.14 -15.78 -3.31
C ILE A 99 14.18 -14.82 -4.01
N PRO A 100 14.14 -14.83 -5.35
CA PRO A 100 13.24 -13.97 -6.12
C PRO A 100 11.78 -14.40 -5.97
N TYR A 101 10.87 -13.44 -6.05
CA TYR A 101 9.44 -13.69 -6.19
C TYR A 101 8.76 -12.60 -6.99
N SER A 102 7.61 -12.97 -7.55
CA SER A 102 6.71 -12.09 -8.29
C SER A 102 5.27 -12.28 -7.81
N VAL A 103 4.33 -11.60 -8.47
CA VAL A 103 2.91 -11.80 -8.18
C VAL A 103 2.52 -13.27 -8.39
N PRO A 104 1.83 -13.92 -7.44
CA PRO A 104 1.44 -15.32 -7.58
C PRO A 104 0.31 -15.47 -8.61
N LYS A 105 0.12 -16.67 -9.14
CA LYS A 105 -1.03 -16.96 -9.99
C LYS A 105 -2.33 -16.79 -9.19
N TYR A 106 -3.28 -16.07 -9.77
CA TYR A 106 -4.59 -15.81 -9.17
C TYR A 106 -5.66 -15.65 -10.25
N LYS A 107 -6.93 -15.72 -9.83
CA LYS A 107 -8.09 -15.34 -10.63
C LYS A 107 -9.09 -14.56 -9.80
N ILE A 108 -9.93 -13.78 -10.47
CA ILE A 108 -11.03 -13.05 -9.85
C ILE A 108 -12.32 -13.62 -10.42
N GLU A 109 -13.21 -14.09 -9.54
CA GLU A 109 -14.53 -14.61 -9.91
C GLU A 109 -15.57 -14.05 -8.94
N ASN A 110 -16.63 -13.45 -9.46
CA ASN A 110 -17.74 -12.88 -8.68
C ASN A 110 -17.27 -11.92 -7.56
N GLY A 111 -16.24 -11.10 -7.84
CA GLY A 111 -15.69 -10.15 -6.88
C GLY A 111 -14.86 -10.78 -5.74
N ILE A 112 -14.49 -12.05 -5.87
CA ILE A 112 -13.58 -12.75 -4.93
C ILE A 112 -12.29 -13.07 -5.66
N THR A 113 -11.16 -12.77 -5.04
CA THR A 113 -9.82 -13.16 -5.52
C THR A 113 -9.46 -14.54 -4.98
N TYR A 114 -9.01 -15.42 -5.85
CA TYR A 114 -8.54 -16.78 -5.52
C TYR A 114 -7.09 -16.94 -5.90
N LEU A 115 -6.25 -17.42 -4.99
CA LEU A 115 -4.95 -17.96 -5.37
C LEU A 115 -5.11 -19.30 -6.06
N THR A 116 -4.27 -19.51 -7.11
CA THR A 116 -4.25 -20.74 -7.91
C THR A 116 -2.83 -21.31 -7.96
N PRO A 117 -2.22 -21.67 -6.82
CA PRO A 117 -0.86 -22.19 -6.81
C PRO A 117 -0.79 -23.57 -7.46
N SER A 118 0.21 -23.78 -8.32
CA SER A 118 0.55 -25.11 -8.80
C SER A 118 1.31 -25.83 -7.68
N LEU A 119 0.63 -26.68 -6.94
CA LEU A 119 1.25 -27.54 -5.92
C LEU A 119 1.84 -28.75 -6.60
N GLN A 120 3.17 -28.91 -6.54
CA GLN A 120 3.85 -30.08 -7.12
C GLN A 120 3.25 -31.38 -6.56
N GLY A 121 2.75 -32.24 -7.47
CA GLY A 121 2.25 -33.59 -7.13
C GLY A 121 0.76 -33.70 -6.80
N ARG A 122 -0.05 -32.62 -6.92
CA ARG A 122 -1.52 -32.71 -6.77
C ARG A 122 -2.21 -32.34 -8.08
N VAL A 123 -3.13 -33.20 -8.51
CA VAL A 123 -3.94 -33.03 -9.75
C VAL A 123 -5.01 -31.94 -9.60
N ASN A 124 -5.35 -31.54 -8.37
CA ASN A 124 -6.31 -30.48 -8.10
C ASN A 124 -5.54 -29.19 -7.75
N GLU A 125 -5.60 -28.22 -8.65
CA GLU A 125 -5.24 -26.83 -8.36
C GLU A 125 -6.09 -26.35 -7.17
N GLY A 126 -5.46 -26.13 -6.01
CA GLY A 126 -6.16 -25.58 -4.86
C GLY A 126 -6.66 -24.18 -5.18
N LEU A 127 -7.95 -23.92 -4.96
CA LEU A 127 -8.52 -22.59 -5.00
C LEU A 127 -8.60 -22.06 -3.58
N TYR A 128 -7.79 -21.04 -3.27
CA TYR A 128 -7.77 -20.42 -1.95
C TYR A 128 -8.44 -19.05 -2.04
N PRO A 129 -9.69 -18.89 -1.56
CA PRO A 129 -10.36 -17.61 -1.54
C PRO A 129 -9.65 -16.65 -0.59
N LEU A 130 -9.48 -15.42 -1.00
CA LEU A 130 -8.84 -14.38 -0.21
C LEU A 130 -9.84 -13.31 0.20
N LEU A 131 -9.64 -12.75 1.38
CA LEU A 131 -10.34 -11.57 1.87
C LEU A 131 -9.63 -10.27 1.46
N VAL A 132 -8.41 -10.37 0.95
CA VAL A 132 -7.61 -9.27 0.40
C VAL A 132 -7.45 -9.44 -1.11
N TYR A 133 -7.26 -8.34 -1.82
CA TYR A 133 -7.10 -8.33 -3.27
C TYR A 133 -6.15 -7.22 -3.73
N GLY A 134 -5.87 -7.19 -5.04
CA GLY A 134 -4.91 -6.28 -5.67
C GLY A 134 -3.51 -6.87 -5.76
N GLU A 135 -2.87 -6.69 -6.91
CA GLU A 135 -1.57 -7.29 -7.20
C GLU A 135 -0.52 -6.95 -6.16
N HIS A 136 -0.47 -5.71 -5.66
CA HIS A 136 0.45 -5.31 -4.61
C HIS A 136 0.28 -6.12 -3.31
N ASN A 137 -0.98 -6.41 -2.91
CA ASN A 137 -1.26 -7.27 -1.74
C ASN A 137 -0.88 -8.72 -2.03
N LEU A 138 -1.16 -9.23 -3.24
CA LEU A 138 -0.80 -10.59 -3.64
C LEU A 138 0.72 -10.78 -3.73
N THR A 139 1.43 -9.78 -4.23
CA THR A 139 2.89 -9.76 -4.26
C THR A 139 3.45 -9.81 -2.82
N ASN A 140 2.97 -8.95 -1.93
CA ASN A 140 3.36 -8.98 -0.51
C ASN A 140 3.04 -10.33 0.16
N LEU A 141 1.89 -10.92 -0.16
CA LEU A 141 1.50 -12.24 0.32
C LEU A 141 2.48 -13.33 -0.13
N ASN A 142 2.92 -13.32 -1.39
CA ASN A 142 3.87 -14.29 -1.90
C ASN A 142 5.26 -14.12 -1.26
N GLY A 143 5.71 -12.88 -1.04
CA GLY A 143 6.92 -12.59 -0.28
C GLY A 143 6.84 -13.13 1.16
N ALA A 144 5.73 -12.86 1.86
CA ALA A 144 5.48 -13.38 3.20
C ALA A 144 5.48 -14.93 3.24
N ARG A 145 4.89 -15.59 2.23
CA ARG A 145 4.92 -17.05 2.10
C ARG A 145 6.34 -17.59 2.04
N LEU A 146 7.20 -16.96 1.25
CA LEU A 146 8.59 -17.39 1.13
C LEU A 146 9.40 -17.15 2.40
N VAL A 147 9.14 -16.06 3.13
CA VAL A 147 9.72 -15.86 4.47
C VAL A 147 9.24 -16.94 5.45
N CYS A 148 7.93 -17.20 5.49
CA CYS A 148 7.37 -18.29 6.32
C CYS A 148 8.01 -19.65 6.03
N LYS A 149 8.28 -19.94 4.76
CA LYS A 149 8.96 -21.15 4.33
C LYS A 149 10.38 -21.28 4.89
N GLN A 150 11.12 -20.16 5.01
CA GLN A 150 12.47 -20.16 5.60
C GLN A 150 12.46 -20.54 7.09
N VAL A 151 11.35 -20.31 7.79
CA VAL A 151 11.16 -20.66 9.21
C VAL A 151 10.37 -21.96 9.41
N GLY A 152 10.24 -22.79 8.37
CA GLY A 152 9.68 -24.14 8.46
C GLY A 152 8.17 -24.26 8.30
N ILE A 153 7.46 -23.20 7.91
CA ILE A 153 6.02 -23.25 7.61
C ILE A 153 5.82 -23.78 6.18
N SER A 154 5.04 -24.85 6.03
CA SER A 154 4.73 -25.42 4.72
C SER A 154 3.80 -24.54 3.90
N ASP A 155 3.83 -24.69 2.57
CA ASP A 155 2.91 -23.99 1.67
C ASP A 155 1.43 -24.28 2.01
N GLU A 156 1.10 -25.51 2.40
CA GLU A 156 -0.26 -25.89 2.79
C GLU A 156 -0.71 -25.16 4.06
N GLN A 157 0.15 -25.10 5.09
CA GLN A 157 -0.13 -24.34 6.31
C GLN A 157 -0.32 -22.85 6.02
N PHE A 158 0.53 -22.28 5.16
CA PHE A 158 0.42 -20.89 4.77
C PHE A 158 -0.89 -20.61 4.02
N TYR A 159 -1.23 -21.40 3.00
CA TYR A 159 -2.45 -21.17 2.21
C TYR A 159 -3.71 -21.35 3.04
N ASN A 160 -3.76 -22.30 3.97
CA ASN A 160 -4.89 -22.45 4.88
C ASN A 160 -5.05 -21.25 5.81
N ALA A 161 -3.96 -20.72 6.35
CA ALA A 161 -3.98 -19.56 7.24
C ALA A 161 -4.38 -18.28 6.52
N ILE A 162 -3.87 -18.04 5.29
CA ILE A 162 -4.06 -16.78 4.59
C ILE A 162 -5.51 -16.54 4.14
N THR A 163 -6.32 -17.58 4.00
CA THR A 163 -7.77 -17.45 3.65
C THR A 163 -8.56 -16.70 4.72
N THR A 164 -8.06 -16.64 5.96
CA THR A 164 -8.69 -15.92 7.08
C THR A 164 -8.13 -14.52 7.29
N PHE A 165 -7.08 -14.13 6.56
CA PHE A 165 -6.42 -12.84 6.71
C PHE A 165 -7.27 -11.71 6.10
N LYS A 166 -7.73 -10.80 6.97
CA LYS A 166 -8.61 -9.68 6.59
C LYS A 166 -7.87 -8.45 6.07
N GLY A 167 -6.55 -8.52 5.94
CA GLY A 167 -5.69 -7.37 5.60
C GLY A 167 -5.16 -6.64 6.84
N ALA A 168 -4.20 -5.75 6.62
CA ALA A 168 -3.74 -4.82 7.64
C ALA A 168 -4.71 -3.63 7.73
N ALA A 169 -4.81 -3.02 8.92
CA ALA A 169 -5.60 -1.82 9.11
C ALA A 169 -5.20 -0.72 8.11
N ARG A 170 -6.18 -0.04 7.56
CA ARG A 170 -6.00 1.00 6.53
C ARG A 170 -5.32 0.51 5.25
N ARG A 171 -5.42 -0.79 4.88
CA ARG A 171 -4.93 -1.34 3.61
C ARG A 171 -6.11 -1.97 2.86
N LEU A 172 -6.71 -1.21 1.93
CA LEU A 172 -7.99 -1.54 1.29
C LEU A 172 -9.02 -2.06 2.31
N GLU A 173 -9.07 -1.40 3.47
CA GLU A 173 -9.98 -1.76 4.54
C GLU A 173 -11.42 -1.45 4.13
N LEU A 174 -12.27 -2.47 4.15
CA LEU A 174 -13.68 -2.33 3.84
C LEU A 174 -14.39 -1.58 4.99
N VAL A 175 -14.96 -0.42 4.68
CA VAL A 175 -15.74 0.40 5.62
C VAL A 175 -17.21 -0.01 5.60
N ALA A 176 -17.78 -0.16 4.39
CA ALA A 176 -19.18 -0.51 4.19
C ALA A 176 -19.39 -1.19 2.83
N LYS A 177 -20.42 -2.01 2.70
CA LYS A 177 -20.79 -2.65 1.43
C LYS A 177 -22.28 -2.94 1.35
N SER A 178 -22.81 -2.96 0.11
CA SER A 178 -24.06 -3.57 -0.29
C SER A 178 -23.82 -4.45 -1.53
N PRO A 179 -24.82 -5.13 -2.10
CA PRO A 179 -24.61 -5.94 -3.32
C PRO A 179 -23.99 -5.19 -4.49
N HIS A 180 -24.24 -3.87 -4.61
CA HIS A 180 -23.83 -3.05 -5.75
C HIS A 180 -22.90 -1.89 -5.37
N PHE A 181 -22.41 -1.85 -4.14
CA PHE A 181 -21.59 -0.78 -3.60
C PHE A 181 -20.56 -1.32 -2.64
N ALA A 182 -19.36 -0.72 -2.63
CA ALA A 182 -18.35 -0.93 -1.59
C ALA A 182 -17.60 0.38 -1.32
N PHE A 183 -17.37 0.66 -0.05
CA PHE A 183 -16.57 1.76 0.43
C PHE A 183 -15.30 1.24 1.10
N TYR A 184 -14.15 1.66 0.58
CA TYR A 184 -12.84 1.31 1.09
C TYR A 184 -12.08 2.53 1.59
N LYS A 185 -11.30 2.35 2.64
CA LYS A 185 -10.25 3.30 3.04
C LYS A 185 -8.88 2.66 2.92
N ASP A 186 -7.89 3.45 2.53
CA ASP A 186 -6.50 3.00 2.35
C ASP A 186 -5.50 4.05 2.82
N PHE A 187 -4.33 3.62 3.24
CA PHE A 187 -3.23 4.48 3.67
C PHE A 187 -2.35 4.96 2.51
N ALA A 188 -2.68 4.59 1.27
CA ALA A 188 -1.94 5.02 0.08
C ALA A 188 -1.91 6.55 0.03
N HIS A 189 -0.70 7.09 -0.05
CA HIS A 189 -0.45 8.53 -0.10
C HIS A 189 0.75 8.88 -1.01
N SER A 190 1.57 7.92 -1.41
CA SER A 190 2.62 8.12 -2.42
C SER A 190 2.13 7.72 -3.81
N PRO A 191 2.67 8.29 -4.89
CA PRO A 191 2.17 8.12 -6.25
C PRO A 191 1.96 6.66 -6.68
N SER A 192 2.96 5.82 -6.47
CA SER A 192 2.91 4.40 -6.84
C SER A 192 1.86 3.62 -6.05
N LYS A 193 1.72 3.90 -4.73
CA LYS A 193 0.71 3.27 -3.88
C LYS A 193 -0.71 3.70 -4.26
N VAL A 194 -0.91 4.99 -4.55
CA VAL A 194 -2.20 5.53 -5.03
C VAL A 194 -2.63 4.83 -6.31
N LYS A 195 -1.73 4.76 -7.30
CA LYS A 195 -1.99 4.07 -8.57
C LYS A 195 -2.35 2.61 -8.36
N ALA A 196 -1.52 1.86 -7.62
CA ALA A 196 -1.73 0.43 -7.37
C ALA A 196 -3.06 0.15 -6.64
N THR A 197 -3.45 1.00 -5.68
CA THR A 197 -4.70 0.84 -4.92
C THR A 197 -5.93 1.10 -5.80
N ILE A 198 -5.91 2.14 -6.65
CA ILE A 198 -7.00 2.45 -7.59
C ILE A 198 -7.15 1.31 -8.62
N GLU A 199 -6.05 0.88 -9.22
CA GLU A 199 -6.03 -0.23 -10.18
C GLU A 199 -6.55 -1.53 -9.55
N ALA A 200 -6.20 -1.80 -8.29
CA ALA A 200 -6.69 -2.96 -7.56
C ALA A 200 -8.20 -2.97 -7.41
N VAL A 201 -8.81 -1.85 -6.98
CA VAL A 201 -10.27 -1.75 -6.82
C VAL A 201 -10.96 -1.86 -8.17
N LYS A 202 -10.45 -1.20 -9.21
CA LYS A 202 -11.04 -1.25 -10.55
C LYS A 202 -10.95 -2.63 -11.18
N LYS A 203 -9.82 -3.33 -11.00
CA LYS A 203 -9.65 -4.72 -11.46
C LYS A 203 -10.55 -5.72 -10.72
N GLN A 204 -10.77 -5.48 -9.42
CA GLN A 204 -11.66 -6.33 -8.60
C GLN A 204 -13.12 -6.18 -8.99
N PHE A 205 -13.55 -5.00 -9.42
CA PHE A 205 -14.92 -4.66 -9.75
C PHE A 205 -14.98 -3.88 -11.09
N PRO A 206 -14.65 -4.52 -12.23
CA PRO A 206 -14.50 -3.82 -13.51
C PRO A 206 -15.79 -3.14 -13.99
N GLU A 207 -16.95 -3.70 -13.66
CA GLU A 207 -18.27 -3.20 -14.08
C GLU A 207 -18.76 -2.03 -13.21
N ARG A 208 -18.12 -1.77 -12.07
CA ARG A 208 -18.51 -0.68 -11.19
C ARG A 208 -17.74 0.60 -11.50
N LYS A 209 -18.42 1.72 -11.43
CA LYS A 209 -17.71 3.00 -11.37
C LYS A 209 -16.86 3.09 -10.10
N LEU A 210 -15.80 3.85 -10.15
CA LEU A 210 -14.92 4.10 -9.02
C LEU A 210 -14.71 5.61 -8.83
N THR A 211 -15.18 6.14 -7.72
CA THR A 211 -14.78 7.46 -7.22
C THR A 211 -13.63 7.30 -6.24
N ALA A 212 -12.50 7.91 -6.54
CA ALA A 212 -11.30 7.88 -5.71
C ALA A 212 -10.98 9.27 -5.15
N PHE A 213 -10.87 9.36 -3.83
CA PHE A 213 -10.37 10.52 -3.10
C PHE A 213 -8.93 10.28 -2.66
N LEU A 214 -8.06 11.27 -2.82
CA LEU A 214 -6.72 11.32 -2.27
C LEU A 214 -6.54 12.56 -1.42
N GLU A 215 -6.15 12.40 -0.16
CA GLU A 215 -5.71 13.51 0.68
C GLU A 215 -4.19 13.70 0.56
N LEU A 216 -3.77 14.89 0.15
CA LEU A 216 -2.38 15.31 0.24
C LEU A 216 -2.12 15.81 1.67
N HIS A 217 -1.42 15.02 2.47
CA HIS A 217 -1.21 15.28 3.89
C HIS A 217 0.26 15.23 4.32
N THR A 218 1.10 14.46 3.62
CA THR A 218 2.52 14.29 3.96
C THR A 218 3.36 15.50 3.55
N PHE A 219 4.57 15.63 4.09
CA PHE A 219 5.53 16.63 3.64
C PHE A 219 5.86 16.50 2.16
N SER A 220 5.98 15.26 1.65
CA SER A 220 6.24 14.99 0.24
C SER A 220 5.06 15.41 -0.63
N SER A 221 3.84 14.96 -0.30
CA SER A 221 2.64 15.21 -1.12
C SER A 221 2.21 16.70 -1.17
N LEU A 222 2.63 17.50 -0.18
CA LEU A 222 2.38 18.94 -0.13
C LEU A 222 3.56 19.78 -0.67
N ASN A 223 4.58 19.14 -1.25
CA ASN A 223 5.74 19.82 -1.81
C ASN A 223 5.57 20.01 -3.32
N GLU A 224 5.62 21.27 -3.79
CA GLU A 224 5.44 21.61 -5.22
C GLU A 224 6.40 20.84 -6.16
N ASN A 225 7.64 20.58 -5.73
CA ASN A 225 8.63 19.87 -6.54
C ASN A 225 8.34 18.35 -6.64
N PHE A 226 7.53 17.81 -5.73
CA PHE A 226 7.15 16.39 -5.71
C PHE A 226 5.79 16.13 -6.34
N LEU A 227 4.93 17.16 -6.50
CA LEU A 227 3.57 16.98 -7.03
C LEU A 227 3.55 16.31 -8.40
N ASN A 228 4.54 16.58 -9.25
CA ASN A 228 4.61 15.99 -10.60
C ASN A 228 4.78 14.47 -10.60
N GLU A 229 5.26 13.88 -9.50
CA GLU A 229 5.34 12.41 -9.35
C GLU A 229 3.95 11.75 -9.33
N TYR A 230 2.88 12.54 -9.05
CA TYR A 230 1.49 12.06 -9.09
C TYR A 230 0.89 12.04 -10.51
N ALA A 231 1.63 12.46 -11.54
CA ALA A 231 1.15 12.37 -12.91
C ALA A 231 0.57 10.98 -13.21
N ASP A 232 -0.62 10.94 -13.79
CA ASP A 232 -1.34 9.72 -14.19
C ASP A 232 -1.70 8.73 -13.05
N SER A 233 -1.37 9.03 -11.79
CA SER A 233 -1.59 8.10 -10.67
C SER A 233 -3.07 7.80 -10.38
N MET A 234 -3.98 8.67 -10.81
CA MET A 234 -5.42 8.52 -10.60
C MET A 234 -6.22 8.26 -11.90
N ASN A 235 -5.56 8.00 -13.03
CA ASN A 235 -6.23 7.91 -14.34
C ASN A 235 -7.22 6.73 -14.45
N THR A 236 -7.01 5.65 -13.72
CA THR A 236 -7.87 4.47 -13.74
C THR A 236 -9.19 4.66 -12.97
N ALA A 237 -9.31 5.66 -12.09
CA ALA A 237 -10.57 6.01 -11.44
C ALA A 237 -11.52 6.69 -12.43
N ASP A 238 -12.83 6.42 -12.33
CA ASP A 238 -13.83 7.12 -13.16
C ASP A 238 -13.94 8.58 -12.70
N ASP A 239 -14.06 8.82 -11.39
CA ASP A 239 -14.01 10.14 -10.78
C ASP A 239 -12.79 10.23 -9.85
N ALA A 240 -11.97 11.27 -10.02
CA ALA A 240 -10.78 11.52 -9.22
C ALA A 240 -10.87 12.88 -8.51
N ILE A 241 -10.72 12.85 -7.20
CA ILE A 241 -10.78 14.02 -6.35
C ILE A 241 -9.54 14.07 -5.47
N VAL A 242 -8.83 15.17 -5.49
CA VAL A 242 -7.72 15.45 -4.59
C VAL A 242 -8.17 16.47 -3.55
N TYR A 243 -7.86 16.20 -2.31
CA TYR A 243 -8.12 17.09 -1.20
C TYR A 243 -6.80 17.49 -0.53
N PHE A 244 -6.69 18.75 -0.15
CA PHE A 244 -5.65 19.20 0.77
C PHE A 244 -6.18 20.34 1.64
N ASN A 245 -5.72 20.38 2.91
CA ASN A 245 -6.11 21.43 3.84
C ASN A 245 -5.03 22.52 3.87
N PRO A 246 -5.35 23.79 3.50
CA PRO A 246 -4.40 24.91 3.59
C PRO A 246 -3.83 25.13 5.00
N HIS A 247 -4.62 24.90 6.05
CA HIS A 247 -4.13 25.00 7.43
C HIS A 247 -3.06 23.96 7.77
N THR A 248 -3.15 22.74 7.19
CA THR A 248 -2.09 21.72 7.34
C THR A 248 -0.76 22.20 6.74
N ILE A 249 -0.82 22.90 5.60
CA ILE A 249 0.36 23.48 4.94
C ILE A 249 1.00 24.55 5.84
N GLU A 250 0.18 25.43 6.41
CA GLU A 250 0.61 26.48 7.32
C GLU A 250 1.25 25.89 8.60
N HIS A 251 0.59 24.91 9.23
CA HIS A 251 1.14 24.21 10.40
C HIS A 251 2.49 23.54 10.13
N LYS A 252 2.66 22.97 8.94
CA LYS A 252 3.92 22.33 8.52
C LYS A 252 4.98 23.34 8.10
N LYS A 253 4.65 24.63 8.02
CA LYS A 253 5.56 25.72 7.61
C LYS A 253 6.22 25.45 6.25
N ILE A 254 5.45 24.90 5.30
CA ILE A 254 5.90 24.66 3.93
C ILE A 254 5.26 25.66 2.99
N LYS A 255 5.87 25.84 1.80
CA LYS A 255 5.35 26.76 0.77
C LYS A 255 3.95 26.34 0.35
N PRO A 256 2.96 27.28 0.32
CA PRO A 256 1.62 26.98 -0.14
C PRO A 256 1.59 26.45 -1.58
N ILE A 257 0.73 25.47 -1.82
CA ILE A 257 0.37 24.98 -3.14
C ILE A 257 -1.03 25.45 -3.50
N SER A 258 -1.31 25.62 -4.79
CA SER A 258 -2.62 26.04 -5.31
C SER A 258 -3.37 24.87 -5.95
N GLU A 259 -4.70 24.96 -6.02
CA GLU A 259 -5.53 23.98 -6.74
C GLU A 259 -5.09 23.83 -8.21
N LYS A 260 -4.66 24.93 -8.84
CA LYS A 260 -4.15 24.94 -10.23
C LYS A 260 -2.90 24.06 -10.34
N GLN A 261 -1.91 24.27 -9.46
CA GLN A 261 -0.68 23.45 -9.44
C GLN A 261 -1.00 21.96 -9.25
N VAL A 262 -1.92 21.62 -8.35
CA VAL A 262 -2.34 20.24 -8.13
C VAL A 262 -2.95 19.65 -9.41
N LYS A 263 -3.89 20.36 -10.07
CA LYS A 263 -4.52 19.91 -11.32
C LYS A 263 -3.50 19.66 -12.43
N GLU A 264 -2.58 20.59 -12.61
CA GLU A 264 -1.52 20.49 -13.62
C GLU A 264 -0.58 19.31 -13.34
N SER A 265 -0.17 19.12 -12.09
CA SER A 265 0.76 18.06 -11.68
C SER A 265 0.20 16.64 -11.82
N PHE A 266 -1.09 16.45 -11.61
CA PHE A 266 -1.74 15.14 -11.78
C PHE A 266 -1.99 14.77 -13.25
N ALA A 267 -1.76 15.68 -14.18
CA ALA A 267 -1.94 15.50 -15.64
C ALA A 267 -3.32 14.93 -16.03
N ARG A 268 -4.39 15.28 -15.28
CA ARG A 268 -5.75 14.81 -15.49
C ARG A 268 -6.74 15.98 -15.60
N ASN A 269 -7.28 16.22 -16.79
CA ASN A 269 -8.19 17.35 -17.05
C ASN A 269 -9.48 17.30 -16.22
N SER A 270 -9.99 16.11 -15.91
CA SER A 270 -11.21 15.90 -15.12
C SER A 270 -10.98 15.88 -13.61
N LEU A 271 -9.75 16.14 -13.13
CA LEU A 271 -9.45 16.16 -11.71
C LEU A 271 -10.20 17.27 -10.98
N GLN A 272 -10.91 16.89 -9.92
CA GLN A 272 -11.47 17.86 -8.98
C GLN A 272 -10.50 18.07 -7.82
N VAL A 273 -10.40 19.31 -7.35
CA VAL A 273 -9.55 19.63 -6.20
C VAL A 273 -10.41 20.36 -5.17
N PHE A 274 -10.38 19.86 -3.93
CA PHE A 274 -11.10 20.42 -2.80
C PHE A 274 -10.12 20.88 -1.73
N THR A 275 -10.45 21.98 -1.07
CA THR A 275 -9.66 22.55 0.05
C THR A 275 -10.49 22.68 1.35
N ASP A 276 -11.76 22.33 1.30
CA ASP A 276 -12.66 22.24 2.47
C ASP A 276 -13.25 20.83 2.54
N SER A 277 -13.09 20.15 3.67
CA SER A 277 -13.61 18.80 3.92
C SER A 277 -15.13 18.70 3.83
N LYS A 278 -15.86 19.80 4.03
CA LYS A 278 -17.32 19.86 3.83
C LYS A 278 -17.71 19.57 2.38
N MET A 279 -16.88 19.97 1.41
CA MET A 279 -17.12 19.67 -0.01
C MET A 279 -17.09 18.17 -0.27
N ILE A 280 -16.22 17.42 0.43
CA ILE A 280 -16.14 15.96 0.33
C ILE A 280 -17.47 15.36 0.80
N SER A 281 -17.95 15.73 1.98
CA SER A 281 -19.20 15.23 2.53
C SER A 281 -20.41 15.57 1.64
N GLN A 282 -20.46 16.78 1.09
CA GLN A 282 -21.49 17.20 0.15
C GLN A 282 -21.44 16.41 -1.16
N PHE A 283 -20.25 16.21 -1.72
CA PHE A 283 -20.06 15.41 -2.92
C PHE A 283 -20.57 13.99 -2.70
N ILE A 284 -20.13 13.34 -1.62
CA ILE A 284 -20.55 11.96 -1.30
C ILE A 284 -22.07 11.87 -1.08
N ALA A 285 -22.67 12.85 -0.39
CA ALA A 285 -24.11 12.87 -0.13
C ALA A 285 -24.97 13.04 -1.39
N ASN A 286 -24.46 13.76 -2.40
CA ASN A 286 -25.17 14.06 -3.64
C ASN A 286 -24.95 13.03 -4.75
N GLN A 287 -23.99 12.10 -4.57
CA GLN A 287 -23.66 11.10 -5.59
C GLN A 287 -24.61 9.89 -5.52
N GLN A 288 -24.84 9.27 -6.68
CA GLN A 288 -25.52 7.97 -6.79
C GLN A 288 -24.51 6.84 -6.66
N TRP A 289 -24.73 5.95 -5.70
CA TRP A 289 -23.75 4.88 -5.38
C TRP A 289 -24.18 3.49 -5.84
N ASN A 290 -25.24 3.37 -6.61
CA ASN A 290 -25.62 2.08 -7.22
C ASN A 290 -24.63 1.72 -8.33
N ASN A 291 -24.10 0.50 -8.28
CA ASN A 291 -23.01 0.01 -9.15
C ASN A 291 -21.76 0.91 -9.14
N HIS A 292 -21.38 1.40 -7.95
CA HIS A 292 -20.36 2.41 -7.79
C HIS A 292 -19.57 2.19 -6.48
N ASN A 293 -18.25 2.17 -6.56
CA ASN A 293 -17.38 2.03 -5.40
C ASN A 293 -16.80 3.38 -4.97
N LEU A 294 -16.62 3.55 -3.66
CA LEU A 294 -15.93 4.69 -3.06
C LEU A 294 -14.58 4.22 -2.48
N LEU A 295 -13.51 4.92 -2.82
CA LEU A 295 -12.17 4.70 -2.28
C LEU A 295 -11.63 6.01 -1.71
N MET A 296 -11.26 6.00 -0.43
CA MET A 296 -10.64 7.15 0.24
C MET A 296 -9.23 6.80 0.70
N MET A 297 -8.25 7.52 0.17
CA MET A 297 -6.81 7.28 0.36
C MET A 297 -6.17 8.43 1.12
N SER A 298 -5.57 8.14 2.27
CA SER A 298 -4.89 9.15 3.08
C SER A 298 -3.94 8.56 4.13
N SER A 299 -2.85 9.26 4.39
CA SER A 299 -2.06 9.11 5.63
C SER A 299 -2.62 9.93 6.79
N GLY A 300 -3.56 10.85 6.52
CA GLY A 300 -4.28 11.67 7.48
C GLY A 300 -5.70 11.14 7.78
N THR A 301 -6.64 12.07 7.97
CA THR A 301 -8.01 11.78 8.38
C THR A 301 -9.08 12.53 7.58
N PHE A 302 -8.73 13.23 6.50
CA PHE A 302 -9.61 14.15 5.78
C PHE A 302 -10.29 15.15 6.72
N ASP A 303 -9.52 15.76 7.62
CA ASP A 303 -10.00 16.64 8.70
C ASP A 303 -11.00 15.98 9.67
N GLY A 304 -10.83 14.70 9.96
CA GLY A 304 -11.66 14.00 10.92
C GLY A 304 -13.02 13.57 10.38
N ILE A 305 -13.15 13.37 9.06
CA ILE A 305 -14.36 12.78 8.48
C ILE A 305 -14.62 11.40 9.10
N ASP A 306 -15.83 11.20 9.62
CA ASP A 306 -16.29 9.92 10.18
C ASP A 306 -16.70 8.97 9.06
N PHE A 307 -15.75 8.13 8.62
CA PHE A 307 -15.97 7.14 7.57
C PHE A 307 -17.03 6.10 7.93
N LYS A 308 -17.13 5.74 9.23
CA LYS A 308 -18.12 4.76 9.68
C LYS A 308 -19.53 5.31 9.48
N LYS A 309 -19.76 6.54 9.93
CA LYS A 309 -21.05 7.22 9.76
C LYS A 309 -21.43 7.36 8.29
N ILE A 310 -20.48 7.80 7.43
CA ILE A 310 -20.71 7.87 5.98
C ILE A 310 -21.07 6.49 5.42
N GLY A 311 -20.33 5.45 5.80
CA GLY A 311 -20.58 4.09 5.35
C GLY A 311 -21.99 3.59 5.71
N GLU A 312 -22.45 3.82 6.95
CA GLU A 312 -23.79 3.47 7.41
C GLU A 312 -24.87 4.21 6.61
N GLU A 313 -24.72 5.52 6.39
CA GLU A 313 -25.65 6.33 5.59
C GLU A 313 -25.72 5.86 4.13
N LEU A 314 -24.59 5.51 3.54
CA LEU A 314 -24.52 5.03 2.15
C LEU A 314 -25.17 3.64 1.99
N VAL A 315 -25.02 2.74 2.95
CA VAL A 315 -25.69 1.43 2.94
C VAL A 315 -27.20 1.60 3.02
N LEU A 316 -27.69 2.49 3.90
CA LEU A 316 -29.13 2.77 4.02
C LEU A 316 -29.74 3.35 2.74
N LYS A 317 -28.98 4.14 1.98
CA LYS A 317 -29.47 4.72 0.70
C LYS A 317 -29.42 3.74 -0.48
N ASN A 318 -28.63 2.66 -0.39
CA ASN A 318 -28.39 1.72 -1.49
C ASN A 318 -28.93 0.29 -1.23
N ASN A 319 -29.71 0.10 -0.19
CA ASN A 319 -30.55 -1.06 0.05
C ASN A 319 -31.99 -0.75 -0.35
#